data_066a44ed460574b7f0eff36e26d0fbc8
#
_entry.id   066a44ed460574b7f0eff36e26d0fbc8
#
_cell.length_a   1.000
_cell.length_b   1.000
_cell.length_c   1.000
_cell.angle_alpha   90.00
_cell.angle_beta   90.00
_cell.angle_gamma   90.00
#
_symmetry.space_group_name_H-M   'P 1'
#
loop_
_entity.id
_entity.type
_entity.pdbx_description
1 polymer ?
#
loop_
_entity_poly.entity_id
_entity_poly.type
_entity_poly.pdbx_seq_one_letter_code
_entity_poly.pdbx_strand_id
1 'polypeptide(L)'
;MEPILLLSIRADDPAADNEYESFMTLAGLGEDELRRVRLDQRALGEVDLRDWSGIWVGGGPFNYTDPDEKKSPVQRRVEADLSRLLDAVVKADFPFLGACYGIGALGSYLGAVIDRRHGEPVGTVRVTLTEAGRNDAVLGDLPTEFDAFTGHKEAISELPGNAVVLASSAACPVQAFRVGANVYATQFHPELDAAGMCTRVDVYKHAGYFHPSEADEVKARALASEISDPPAILRAFVRRYGRNRVGASAG
;
A
#
# COMPACT_ATOMS: atom_id res chain seq x y z
N MET A 1 -18.92 7.85 -10.01
CA MET A 1 -18.21 6.60 -9.65
C MET A 1 -18.51 6.30 -8.19
N GLU A 2 -18.72 5.04 -7.80
CA GLU A 2 -18.68 4.72 -6.36
C GLU A 2 -17.27 5.04 -5.85
N PRO A 3 -17.11 5.62 -4.65
CA PRO A 3 -15.81 6.04 -4.16
C PRO A 3 -14.90 4.83 -3.87
N ILE A 4 -13.61 5.08 -3.83
CA ILE A 4 -12.61 4.16 -3.26
C ILE A 4 -12.48 4.45 -1.77
N LEU A 5 -12.45 3.40 -0.94
CA LEU A 5 -12.20 3.50 0.49
C LEU A 5 -10.70 3.43 0.76
N LEU A 6 -10.11 4.51 1.27
CA LEU A 6 -8.73 4.52 1.75
C LEU A 6 -8.69 4.31 3.27
N LEU A 7 -8.02 3.26 3.69
CA LEU A 7 -7.74 2.96 5.10
C LEU A 7 -6.34 3.45 5.44
N SER A 8 -6.25 4.55 6.17
CA SER A 8 -5.00 5.16 6.63
C SER A 8 -4.73 4.78 8.09
N ILE A 9 -3.48 4.45 8.40
CA ILE A 9 -3.05 3.97 9.73
C ILE A 9 -1.95 4.84 10.35
N ARG A 10 -1.62 5.97 9.74
CA ARG A 10 -0.63 6.91 10.25
C ARG A 10 -1.24 7.80 11.32
N ALA A 11 -0.65 7.81 12.53
CA ALA A 11 -1.12 8.62 13.65
C ALA A 11 -0.71 10.11 13.52
N ASP A 12 0.38 10.39 12.81
CA ASP A 12 0.83 11.75 12.53
C ASP A 12 -0.01 12.40 11.44
N ASP A 13 -0.69 13.50 11.77
CA ASP A 13 -1.56 14.21 10.84
C ASP A 13 -0.82 14.67 9.57
N PRO A 14 0.38 15.30 9.64
CA PRO A 14 1.13 15.66 8.44
C PRO A 14 1.40 14.49 7.50
N ALA A 15 1.77 13.32 8.02
CA ALA A 15 2.03 12.13 7.22
C ALA A 15 0.73 11.50 6.68
N ALA A 16 -0.35 11.51 7.48
CA ALA A 16 -1.64 10.98 7.08
C ALA A 16 -2.34 11.84 6.02
N ASP A 17 -2.25 13.15 6.15
CA ASP A 17 -2.84 14.09 5.18
C ASP A 17 -2.06 14.08 3.87
N ASN A 18 -0.73 14.09 3.92
CA ASN A 18 0.10 13.92 2.73
C ASN A 18 -0.20 12.60 2.00
N GLU A 19 -0.34 11.48 2.74
CA GLU A 19 -0.69 10.19 2.13
C GLU A 19 -2.04 10.25 1.40
N TYR A 20 -3.06 10.86 2.01
CA TYR A 20 -4.39 11.02 1.41
C TYR A 20 -4.34 11.87 0.14
N GLU A 21 -3.69 13.04 0.21
CA GLU A 21 -3.53 13.95 -0.92
C GLU A 21 -2.74 13.30 -2.07
N SER A 22 -1.71 12.54 -1.73
CA SER A 22 -0.89 11.82 -2.72
C SER A 22 -1.68 10.72 -3.43
N PHE A 23 -2.42 9.90 -2.69
CA PHE A 23 -3.32 8.90 -3.31
C PHE A 23 -4.32 9.57 -4.25
N MET A 24 -4.97 10.63 -3.80
CA MET A 24 -5.98 11.35 -4.58
C MET A 24 -5.37 11.94 -5.86
N THR A 25 -4.30 12.72 -5.72
CA THR A 25 -3.67 13.44 -6.83
C THR A 25 -3.04 12.49 -7.85
N LEU A 26 -2.26 11.49 -7.40
CA LEU A 26 -1.53 10.60 -8.28
C LEU A 26 -2.42 9.56 -8.97
N ALA A 27 -3.57 9.26 -8.38
CA ALA A 27 -4.61 8.45 -9.01
C ALA A 27 -5.51 9.24 -9.97
N GLY A 28 -5.50 10.58 -9.90
CA GLY A 28 -6.39 11.45 -10.67
C GLY A 28 -7.84 11.43 -10.16
N LEU A 29 -8.03 11.29 -8.83
CA LEU A 29 -9.35 11.26 -8.17
C LEU A 29 -9.73 12.64 -7.63
N GLY A 30 -11.03 12.92 -7.60
CA GLY A 30 -11.61 14.05 -6.89
C GLY A 30 -11.94 13.72 -5.42
N GLU A 31 -12.27 14.75 -4.64
CA GLU A 31 -12.60 14.62 -3.21
C GLU A 31 -13.80 13.68 -2.93
N ASP A 32 -14.74 13.58 -3.86
CA ASP A 32 -15.90 12.70 -3.73
C ASP A 32 -15.62 11.25 -4.16
N GLU A 33 -14.48 11.01 -4.80
CA GLU A 33 -14.11 9.71 -5.36
C GLU A 33 -13.15 8.91 -4.46
N LEU A 34 -12.55 9.56 -3.45
CA LEU A 34 -11.70 8.90 -2.43
C LEU A 34 -12.21 9.26 -1.03
N ARG A 35 -12.61 8.26 -0.26
CA ARG A 35 -13.07 8.43 1.12
C ARG A 35 -12.07 7.82 2.08
N ARG A 36 -11.53 8.64 3.01
CA ARG A 36 -10.55 8.20 3.99
C ARG A 36 -11.20 7.79 5.32
N VAL A 37 -10.76 6.65 5.85
CA VAL A 37 -10.98 6.26 7.25
C VAL A 37 -9.64 6.13 7.96
N ARG A 38 -9.47 6.86 9.07
CA ARG A 38 -8.31 6.87 9.95
C ARG A 38 -8.43 5.75 10.97
N LEU A 39 -7.78 4.61 10.72
CA LEU A 39 -7.81 3.44 11.63
C LEU A 39 -6.97 3.65 12.89
N ASP A 40 -6.04 4.60 12.90
CA ASP A 40 -5.34 5.03 14.11
C ASP A 40 -6.29 5.67 15.13
N GLN A 41 -7.34 6.35 14.67
CA GLN A 41 -8.26 7.11 15.51
C GLN A 41 -9.53 6.34 15.87
N ARG A 42 -10.02 5.47 15.01
CA ARG A 42 -11.29 4.74 15.22
C ARG A 42 -11.25 3.32 14.66
N ALA A 43 -12.15 2.46 15.16
CA ALA A 43 -12.39 1.15 14.59
C ALA A 43 -13.01 1.27 13.19
N LEU A 44 -12.75 0.29 12.33
CA LEU A 44 -13.28 0.28 10.96
C LEU A 44 -14.82 0.12 10.93
N GLY A 45 -15.37 -0.67 11.85
CA GLY A 45 -16.80 -1.03 11.79
C GLY A 45 -17.10 -2.04 10.69
N GLU A 46 -18.38 -2.12 10.31
CA GLU A 46 -18.82 -2.94 9.18
C GLU A 46 -18.60 -2.19 7.86
N VAL A 47 -18.11 -2.89 6.84
CA VAL A 47 -17.89 -2.36 5.49
C VAL A 47 -18.75 -3.18 4.53
N ASP A 48 -19.75 -2.55 3.93
CA ASP A 48 -20.49 -3.14 2.81
C ASP A 48 -19.69 -2.89 1.52
N LEU A 49 -19.16 -3.96 0.93
CA LEU A 49 -18.36 -3.86 -0.30
C LEU A 49 -19.12 -3.26 -1.48
N ARG A 50 -20.46 -3.24 -1.44
CA ARG A 50 -21.31 -2.67 -2.51
C ARG A 50 -21.24 -1.14 -2.58
N ASP A 51 -20.84 -0.50 -1.49
CA ASP A 51 -20.75 0.97 -1.39
C ASP A 51 -19.46 1.51 -2.03
N TRP A 52 -18.55 0.64 -2.47
CA TRP A 52 -17.20 1.01 -2.89
C TRP A 52 -16.84 0.44 -4.26
N SER A 53 -16.03 1.19 -5.02
CA SER A 53 -15.40 0.70 -6.25
C SER A 53 -14.16 -0.15 -5.97
N GLY A 54 -13.53 0.05 -4.83
CA GLY A 54 -12.36 -0.68 -4.36
C GLY A 54 -11.93 -0.21 -2.99
N ILE A 55 -10.98 -0.91 -2.40
CA ILE A 55 -10.40 -0.58 -1.08
C ILE A 55 -8.90 -0.46 -1.22
N TRP A 56 -8.34 0.64 -0.69
CA TRP A 56 -6.90 0.84 -0.57
C TRP A 56 -6.50 0.85 0.90
N VAL A 57 -5.34 0.28 1.20
CA VAL A 57 -4.70 0.33 2.52
C VAL A 57 -3.34 0.99 2.36
N GLY A 58 -3.12 2.08 3.06
CA GLY A 58 -1.86 2.81 3.03
C GLY A 58 -0.76 2.16 3.85
N GLY A 59 0.38 2.84 3.94
CA GLY A 59 1.49 2.46 4.77
C GLY A 59 1.29 2.86 6.25
N GLY A 60 2.20 2.41 7.11
CA GLY A 60 2.15 2.74 8.54
C GLY A 60 3.40 2.35 9.31
N PRO A 61 3.49 2.79 10.57
CA PRO A 61 4.68 2.56 11.40
C PRO A 61 4.70 1.18 12.07
N PHE A 62 3.62 0.40 11.97
CA PHE A 62 3.49 -0.91 12.61
C PHE A 62 4.21 -2.01 11.84
N ASN A 63 4.63 -3.07 12.54
CA ASN A 63 5.18 -4.28 11.92
C ASN A 63 4.39 -5.50 12.39
N TYR A 64 4.07 -6.40 11.48
CA TYR A 64 3.40 -7.67 11.80
C TYR A 64 4.30 -8.60 12.61
N THR A 65 5.64 -8.51 12.42
CA THR A 65 6.62 -9.32 13.16
C THR A 65 6.93 -8.82 14.57
N ASP A 66 6.33 -7.70 15.01
CA ASP A 66 6.51 -7.25 16.37
C ASP A 66 5.85 -8.25 17.34
N PRO A 67 6.53 -8.61 18.45
CA PRO A 67 5.96 -9.48 19.47
C PRO A 67 4.65 -8.92 20.03
N ASP A 68 3.67 -9.79 20.28
CA ASP A 68 2.32 -9.36 20.73
C ASP A 68 2.35 -8.47 21.97
N GLU A 69 3.26 -8.72 22.91
CA GLU A 69 3.42 -7.91 24.11
C GLU A 69 3.92 -6.48 23.83
N LYS A 70 4.53 -6.24 22.65
CA LYS A 70 5.01 -4.92 22.20
C LYS A 70 4.00 -4.17 21.34
N LYS A 71 3.01 -4.87 20.79
CA LYS A 71 1.96 -4.23 19.99
C LYS A 71 1.07 -3.34 20.84
N SER A 72 0.86 -2.12 20.37
CA SER A 72 -0.08 -1.20 21.03
C SER A 72 -1.53 -1.70 20.91
N PRO A 73 -2.45 -1.26 21.78
CA PRO A 73 -3.88 -1.56 21.62
C PRO A 73 -4.43 -1.11 20.26
N VAL A 74 -3.95 0.01 19.71
CA VAL A 74 -4.32 0.52 18.39
C VAL A 74 -3.85 -0.44 17.30
N GLN A 75 -2.59 -0.89 17.34
CA GLN A 75 -2.05 -1.84 16.37
C GLN A 75 -2.87 -3.14 16.35
N ARG A 76 -3.14 -3.75 17.51
CA ARG A 76 -3.95 -4.98 17.60
C ARG A 76 -5.34 -4.80 17.03
N ARG A 77 -5.99 -3.65 17.29
CA ARG A 77 -7.30 -3.33 16.73
C ARG A 77 -7.23 -3.21 15.21
N VAL A 78 -6.23 -2.48 14.67
CA VAL A 78 -6.02 -2.32 13.23
C VAL A 78 -5.80 -3.67 12.55
N GLU A 79 -4.93 -4.52 13.11
CA GLU A 79 -4.68 -5.86 12.58
C GLU A 79 -5.96 -6.73 12.57
N ALA A 80 -6.76 -6.67 13.63
CA ALA A 80 -8.02 -7.40 13.72
C ALA A 80 -9.07 -6.86 12.73
N ASP A 81 -9.18 -5.53 12.58
CA ASP A 81 -10.10 -4.89 11.64
C ASP A 81 -9.74 -5.23 10.20
N LEU A 82 -8.46 -5.17 9.83
CA LEU A 82 -7.98 -5.52 8.49
C LEU A 82 -8.15 -7.01 8.21
N SER A 83 -7.90 -7.90 9.17
CA SER A 83 -8.10 -9.33 8.99
C SER A 83 -9.56 -9.68 8.68
N ARG A 84 -10.53 -9.05 9.38
CA ARG A 84 -11.97 -9.25 9.09
C ARG A 84 -12.35 -8.72 7.70
N LEU A 85 -11.85 -7.53 7.33
CA LEU A 85 -12.08 -6.95 6.01
C LEU A 85 -11.53 -7.82 4.90
N LEU A 86 -10.29 -8.30 5.05
CA LEU A 86 -9.61 -9.13 4.06
C LEU A 86 -10.29 -10.47 3.85
N ASP A 87 -10.95 -11.02 4.88
CA ASP A 87 -11.78 -12.22 4.73
C ASP A 87 -12.92 -11.99 3.71
N ALA A 88 -13.61 -10.87 3.80
CA ALA A 88 -14.67 -10.52 2.83
C ALA A 88 -14.08 -10.16 1.45
N VAL A 89 -13.00 -9.39 1.41
CA VAL A 89 -12.33 -8.94 0.18
C VAL A 89 -11.82 -10.14 -0.63
N VAL A 90 -11.07 -11.04 0.00
CA VAL A 90 -10.46 -12.19 -0.70
C VAL A 90 -11.53 -13.19 -1.12
N LYS A 91 -12.55 -13.46 -0.28
CA LYS A 91 -13.67 -14.35 -0.65
C LYS A 91 -14.47 -13.83 -1.84
N ALA A 92 -14.67 -12.53 -1.93
CA ALA A 92 -15.41 -11.90 -3.02
C ALA A 92 -14.53 -11.57 -4.24
N ASP A 93 -13.22 -11.79 -4.16
CA ASP A 93 -12.22 -11.27 -5.12
C ASP A 93 -12.47 -9.77 -5.41
N PHE A 94 -12.77 -9.00 -4.35
CA PHE A 94 -13.14 -7.60 -4.44
C PHE A 94 -11.91 -6.73 -4.70
N PRO A 95 -12.00 -5.67 -5.54
CA PRO A 95 -10.87 -4.80 -5.86
C PRO A 95 -10.18 -4.23 -4.61
N PHE A 96 -8.91 -4.58 -4.43
CA PHE A 96 -8.11 -4.20 -3.28
C PHE A 96 -6.67 -3.88 -3.69
N LEU A 97 -6.07 -2.87 -3.06
CA LEU A 97 -4.66 -2.55 -3.18
C LEU A 97 -4.07 -2.19 -1.80
N GLY A 98 -3.15 -3.00 -1.31
CA GLY A 98 -2.39 -2.72 -0.09
C GLY A 98 -1.00 -2.19 -0.40
N ALA A 99 -0.61 -1.01 0.11
CA ALA A 99 0.72 -0.44 -0.03
C ALA A 99 1.51 -0.56 1.29
N CYS A 100 2.75 -1.00 1.23
CA CYS A 100 3.70 -1.12 2.35
C CYS A 100 3.11 -1.92 3.53
N TYR A 101 2.52 -1.29 4.55
CA TYR A 101 1.84 -2.03 5.60
C TYR A 101 0.69 -2.91 5.06
N GLY A 102 0.02 -2.46 4.01
CA GLY A 102 -1.05 -3.21 3.36
C GLY A 102 -0.60 -4.54 2.76
N ILE A 103 0.67 -4.67 2.29
CA ILE A 103 1.20 -5.95 1.82
C ILE A 103 1.40 -6.92 2.98
N GLY A 104 1.88 -6.42 4.13
CA GLY A 104 1.98 -7.20 5.36
C GLY A 104 0.61 -7.69 5.85
N ALA A 105 -0.42 -6.82 5.79
CA ALA A 105 -1.78 -7.18 6.16
C ALA A 105 -2.33 -8.32 5.31
N LEU A 106 -2.26 -8.18 3.99
CA LEU A 106 -2.74 -9.21 3.06
C LEU A 106 -1.91 -10.49 3.19
N GLY A 107 -0.58 -10.38 3.27
CA GLY A 107 0.31 -11.52 3.45
C GLY A 107 0.02 -12.29 4.73
N SER A 108 -0.14 -11.59 5.86
CA SER A 108 -0.49 -12.20 7.15
C SER A 108 -1.84 -12.93 7.09
N TYR A 109 -2.86 -12.30 6.49
CA TYR A 109 -4.17 -12.93 6.30
C TYR A 109 -4.09 -14.22 5.48
N LEU A 110 -3.25 -14.26 4.45
CA LEU A 110 -3.05 -15.42 3.58
C LEU A 110 -2.15 -16.49 4.20
N GLY A 111 -1.50 -16.24 5.32
CA GLY A 111 -0.54 -17.15 5.94
C GLY A 111 0.84 -17.13 5.32
N ALA A 112 1.25 -16.03 4.70
CA ALA A 112 2.59 -15.81 4.20
C ALA A 112 3.62 -15.76 5.34
N VAL A 113 4.87 -16.12 5.05
CA VAL A 113 5.99 -15.93 5.98
C VAL A 113 6.48 -14.49 5.85
N ILE A 114 6.30 -13.71 6.92
CA ILE A 114 6.79 -12.33 7.03
C ILE A 114 7.95 -12.33 8.02
N ASP A 115 9.08 -11.78 7.62
CA ASP A 115 10.26 -11.67 8.49
C ASP A 115 11.13 -10.45 8.14
N ARG A 116 12.25 -10.29 8.85
CA ARG A 116 13.15 -9.13 8.71
C ARG A 116 14.37 -9.40 7.81
N ARG A 117 14.39 -10.51 7.10
CA ARG A 117 15.55 -10.88 6.22
C ARG A 117 15.65 -9.99 4.99
N HIS A 118 14.51 -9.45 4.53
CA HIS A 118 14.40 -8.71 3.29
C HIS A 118 13.95 -7.25 3.50
N GLY A 119 14.28 -6.68 4.67
CA GLY A 119 14.06 -5.26 4.94
C GLY A 119 14.89 -4.37 4.01
N GLU A 120 14.32 -3.25 3.58
CA GLU A 120 14.99 -2.26 2.75
C GLU A 120 15.01 -0.89 3.43
N PRO A 121 16.14 -0.16 3.35
CA PRO A 121 16.23 1.18 3.95
C PRO A 121 15.28 2.15 3.27
N VAL A 122 14.99 3.26 3.97
CA VAL A 122 14.22 4.37 3.37
C VAL A 122 14.99 4.97 2.20
N GLY A 123 14.35 5.02 1.05
CA GLY A 123 14.94 5.55 -0.17
C GLY A 123 14.35 4.96 -1.44
N THR A 124 15.14 4.97 -2.49
CA THR A 124 14.79 4.44 -3.80
C THR A 124 15.19 2.97 -3.92
N VAL A 125 14.32 2.17 -4.49
CA VAL A 125 14.59 0.76 -4.85
C VAL A 125 14.34 0.54 -6.34
N ARG A 126 15.20 -0.23 -6.99
CA ARG A 126 14.97 -0.72 -8.34
C ARG A 126 14.08 -1.96 -8.26
N VAL A 127 12.89 -1.86 -8.85
CA VAL A 127 11.89 -2.92 -8.92
C VAL A 127 11.89 -3.53 -10.32
N THR A 128 11.82 -4.86 -10.39
CA THR A 128 11.75 -5.61 -11.65
C THR A 128 10.43 -6.40 -11.70
N LEU A 129 9.65 -6.20 -12.77
CA LEU A 129 8.43 -6.98 -13.02
C LEU A 129 8.77 -8.42 -13.40
N THR A 130 8.06 -9.37 -12.83
CA THR A 130 8.06 -10.76 -13.29
C THR A 130 7.36 -10.88 -14.66
N GLU A 131 7.38 -12.05 -15.28
CA GLU A 131 6.57 -12.31 -16.48
C GLU A 131 5.07 -12.09 -16.20
N ALA A 132 4.61 -12.58 -15.03
CA ALA A 132 3.23 -12.35 -14.59
C ALA A 132 2.92 -10.86 -14.40
N GLY A 133 3.86 -10.09 -13.83
CA GLY A 133 3.72 -8.65 -13.64
C GLY A 133 3.61 -7.87 -14.95
N ARG A 134 4.41 -8.23 -15.95
CA ARG A 134 4.36 -7.61 -17.29
C ARG A 134 3.04 -7.87 -18.05
N ASN A 135 2.39 -8.99 -17.75
CA ASN A 135 1.10 -9.37 -18.33
C ASN A 135 -0.09 -9.04 -17.42
N ASP A 136 0.15 -8.37 -16.28
CA ASP A 136 -0.90 -8.07 -15.31
C ASP A 136 -1.74 -6.84 -15.72
N ALA A 137 -3.02 -6.87 -15.38
CA ALA A 137 -3.97 -5.83 -15.78
C ALA A 137 -3.77 -4.48 -15.07
N VAL A 138 -3.04 -4.45 -13.94
CA VAL A 138 -2.79 -3.25 -13.13
C VAL A 138 -1.32 -2.83 -13.19
N LEU A 139 -0.38 -3.78 -13.26
CA LEU A 139 1.05 -3.50 -13.29
C LEU A 139 1.63 -3.48 -14.71
N GLY A 140 0.95 -4.04 -15.70
CA GLY A 140 1.50 -4.24 -17.05
C GLY A 140 1.78 -2.95 -17.83
N ASP A 141 1.24 -1.81 -17.41
CA ASP A 141 1.55 -0.49 -17.99
C ASP A 141 2.91 0.08 -17.51
N LEU A 142 3.56 -0.55 -16.51
CA LEU A 142 4.86 -0.14 -16.00
C LEU A 142 6.00 -0.64 -16.91
N PRO A 143 7.14 0.08 -16.94
CA PRO A 143 8.38 -0.48 -17.48
C PRO A 143 8.76 -1.80 -16.78
N THR A 144 9.47 -2.69 -17.49
CA THR A 144 9.95 -3.95 -16.90
C THR A 144 10.80 -3.71 -15.65
N GLU A 145 11.56 -2.63 -15.64
CA GLU A 145 12.32 -2.14 -14.48
C GLU A 145 11.97 -0.67 -14.27
N PHE A 146 11.73 -0.31 -13.02
CA PHE A 146 11.42 1.06 -12.62
C PHE A 146 11.94 1.33 -11.21
N ASP A 147 12.07 2.60 -10.86
CA ASP A 147 12.42 3.02 -9.51
C ASP A 147 11.16 3.35 -8.72
N ALA A 148 11.16 2.99 -7.43
CA ALA A 148 10.07 3.28 -6.50
C ALA A 148 10.62 3.70 -5.13
N PHE A 149 9.85 4.45 -4.37
CA PHE A 149 10.16 4.73 -2.97
C PHE A 149 9.73 3.57 -2.08
N THR A 150 10.61 3.22 -1.17
CA THR A 150 10.40 2.17 -0.15
C THR A 150 11.01 2.57 1.19
N GLY A 151 10.71 1.78 2.21
CA GLY A 151 11.30 1.87 3.55
C GLY A 151 10.56 0.93 4.49
N HIS A 152 11.06 -0.30 4.65
CA HIS A 152 10.41 -1.30 5.49
C HIS A 152 11.41 -2.16 6.24
N LYS A 153 11.06 -2.56 7.45
CA LYS A 153 11.88 -3.39 8.34
C LYS A 153 11.60 -4.86 8.18
N GLU A 154 10.46 -5.21 7.60
CA GLU A 154 9.99 -6.56 7.36
C GLU A 154 9.45 -6.69 5.94
N ALA A 155 9.46 -7.89 5.41
CA ALA A 155 8.92 -8.20 4.10
C ALA A 155 8.39 -9.64 4.06
N ILE A 156 7.62 -9.95 3.03
CA ILE A 156 7.22 -11.33 2.75
C ILE A 156 8.42 -12.08 2.16
N SER A 157 8.82 -13.17 2.80
CA SER A 157 9.86 -14.07 2.30
C SER A 157 9.28 -15.29 1.58
N GLU A 158 8.08 -15.74 1.96
CA GLU A 158 7.40 -16.88 1.32
C GLU A 158 5.91 -16.58 1.20
N LEU A 159 5.37 -16.72 -0.01
CA LEU A 159 3.94 -16.60 -0.30
C LEU A 159 3.28 -17.98 -0.39
N PRO A 160 1.98 -18.09 -0.02
CA PRO A 160 1.22 -19.30 -0.28
C PRO A 160 1.00 -19.52 -1.79
N GLY A 161 0.81 -20.79 -2.19
CA GLY A 161 0.76 -21.19 -3.60
C GLY A 161 -0.40 -20.63 -4.44
N ASN A 162 -1.37 -19.95 -3.83
CA ASN A 162 -2.47 -19.28 -4.52
C ASN A 162 -2.16 -17.79 -4.84
N ALA A 163 -1.02 -17.29 -4.43
CA ALA A 163 -0.57 -15.93 -4.71
C ALA A 163 0.44 -15.92 -5.87
N VAL A 164 0.39 -14.86 -6.69
CA VAL A 164 1.25 -14.67 -7.86
C VAL A 164 2.18 -13.49 -7.61
N VAL A 165 3.50 -13.72 -7.58
CA VAL A 165 4.49 -12.65 -7.48
C VAL A 165 4.51 -11.86 -8.80
N LEU A 166 4.30 -10.54 -8.71
CA LEU A 166 4.26 -9.63 -9.86
C LEU A 166 5.55 -8.83 -10.01
N ALA A 167 6.24 -8.54 -8.90
CA ALA A 167 7.49 -7.77 -8.91
C ALA A 167 8.40 -8.18 -7.77
N SER A 168 9.71 -7.98 -7.97
CA SER A 168 10.77 -8.21 -6.98
C SER A 168 11.83 -7.10 -7.05
N SER A 169 12.71 -7.04 -6.06
CA SER A 169 13.96 -6.27 -6.09
C SER A 169 15.14 -7.18 -5.76
N ALA A 170 16.35 -6.64 -5.84
CA ALA A 170 17.57 -7.41 -5.49
C ALA A 170 17.57 -7.87 -4.01
N ALA A 171 16.97 -7.10 -3.11
CA ALA A 171 16.93 -7.40 -1.67
C ALA A 171 15.62 -8.07 -1.23
N CYS A 172 14.48 -7.74 -1.89
CA CYS A 172 13.15 -8.19 -1.51
C CYS A 172 12.52 -9.05 -2.62
N PRO A 173 12.24 -10.35 -2.36
CA PRO A 173 11.70 -11.26 -3.37
C PRO A 173 10.25 -10.97 -3.74
N VAL A 174 9.51 -10.25 -2.89
CA VAL A 174 8.10 -9.93 -3.10
C VAL A 174 7.88 -8.42 -2.95
N GLN A 175 8.11 -7.69 -4.03
CA GLN A 175 7.81 -6.26 -4.12
C GLN A 175 6.36 -5.98 -4.51
N ALA A 176 5.73 -6.91 -5.21
CA ALA A 176 4.30 -6.89 -5.48
C ALA A 176 3.78 -8.29 -5.73
N PHE A 177 2.55 -8.54 -5.29
CA PHE A 177 1.86 -9.79 -5.58
C PHE A 177 0.34 -9.58 -5.75
N ARG A 178 -0.32 -10.58 -6.28
CA ARG A 178 -1.77 -10.65 -6.44
C ARG A 178 -2.29 -12.00 -5.98
N VAL A 179 -3.48 -12.00 -5.37
CA VAL A 179 -4.28 -13.20 -5.15
C VAL A 179 -5.65 -13.03 -5.84
N GLY A 180 -6.22 -14.10 -6.37
CA GLY A 180 -7.40 -13.97 -7.23
C GLY A 180 -7.10 -13.14 -8.48
N ALA A 181 -8.07 -12.40 -8.99
CA ALA A 181 -7.93 -11.50 -10.13
C ALA A 181 -7.79 -10.02 -9.74
N ASN A 182 -8.24 -9.63 -8.53
CA ASN A 182 -8.49 -8.22 -8.19
C ASN A 182 -7.87 -7.77 -6.87
N VAL A 183 -7.13 -8.63 -6.14
CA VAL A 183 -6.59 -8.34 -4.81
C VAL A 183 -5.07 -8.21 -4.91
N TYR A 184 -4.57 -6.97 -4.84
CA TYR A 184 -3.18 -6.61 -5.07
C TYR A 184 -2.50 -6.11 -3.80
N ALA A 185 -1.18 -6.24 -3.74
CA ALA A 185 -0.38 -5.53 -2.76
C ALA A 185 1.03 -5.20 -3.29
N THR A 186 1.58 -4.08 -2.82
CA THR A 186 2.93 -3.60 -3.14
C THR A 186 3.72 -3.33 -1.86
N GLN A 187 5.02 -3.67 -1.85
CA GLN A 187 5.93 -3.35 -0.75
C GLN A 187 6.39 -1.90 -0.85
N PHE A 188 6.64 -1.43 -2.07
CA PHE A 188 6.89 -0.03 -2.35
C PHE A 188 5.61 0.81 -2.32
N HIS A 189 5.78 2.12 -2.32
CA HIS A 189 4.69 3.10 -2.25
C HIS A 189 4.32 3.62 -3.65
N PRO A 190 3.20 3.18 -4.26
CA PRO A 190 2.74 3.71 -5.55
C PRO A 190 2.21 5.15 -5.43
N GLU A 191 1.88 5.60 -4.23
CA GLU A 191 1.34 6.91 -3.91
C GLU A 191 2.41 7.91 -3.47
N LEU A 192 3.71 7.59 -3.52
CA LEU A 192 4.73 8.42 -2.92
C LEU A 192 5.59 9.12 -3.96
N ASP A 193 5.61 10.43 -3.90
CA ASP A 193 6.56 11.29 -4.61
C ASP A 193 7.72 11.77 -3.72
N ALA A 194 8.66 12.52 -4.29
CA ALA A 194 9.82 13.02 -3.56
C ALA A 194 9.45 13.99 -2.42
N ALA A 195 8.41 14.81 -2.58
CA ALA A 195 7.95 15.73 -1.54
C ALA A 195 7.31 14.96 -0.37
N GLY A 196 6.48 13.97 -0.67
CA GLY A 196 5.89 13.08 0.32
C GLY A 196 6.95 12.24 1.04
N MET A 197 8.01 11.80 0.34
CA MET A 197 9.14 11.13 0.99
C MET A 197 9.83 12.06 2.00
N CYS A 198 10.08 13.33 1.65
CA CYS A 198 10.66 14.30 2.58
C CYS A 198 9.77 14.49 3.83
N THR A 199 8.47 14.60 3.66
CA THR A 199 7.51 14.68 4.79
C THR A 199 7.62 13.46 5.69
N ARG A 200 7.67 12.26 5.12
CA ARG A 200 7.80 11.00 5.90
C ARG A 200 9.15 10.89 6.61
N VAL A 201 10.23 11.35 5.98
CA VAL A 201 11.56 11.40 6.62
C VAL A 201 11.52 12.30 7.87
N ASP A 202 10.92 13.49 7.78
CA ASP A 202 10.83 14.42 8.91
C ASP A 202 9.95 13.86 10.05
N VAL A 203 8.82 13.25 9.72
CA VAL A 203 7.91 12.65 10.71
C VAL A 203 8.54 11.43 11.39
N TYR A 204 9.18 10.54 10.62
CA TYR A 204 9.65 9.25 11.14
C TYR A 204 11.14 9.18 11.43
N LYS A 205 11.86 10.32 11.48
CA LYS A 205 13.32 10.34 11.72
C LYS A 205 13.77 9.67 13.03
N HIS A 206 12.88 9.55 14.02
CA HIS A 206 13.15 8.88 15.29
C HIS A 206 12.51 7.47 15.40
N ALA A 207 11.91 6.96 14.31
CA ALA A 207 11.26 5.65 14.29
C ALA A 207 12.21 4.48 13.97
N GLY A 208 13.52 4.74 13.86
CA GLY A 208 14.55 3.70 13.67
C GLY A 208 14.59 3.12 12.26
N TYR A 209 14.23 3.89 11.23
CA TYR A 209 14.41 3.53 9.82
C TYR A 209 15.79 3.95 9.29
N PHE A 210 16.38 4.98 9.85
CA PHE A 210 17.70 5.53 9.55
C PHE A 210 18.20 6.30 10.79
N HIS A 211 19.50 6.67 10.81
CA HIS A 211 20.00 7.50 11.89
C HIS A 211 19.49 8.94 11.73
N PRO A 212 18.99 9.62 12.77
CA PRO A 212 18.41 10.96 12.65
C PRO A 212 19.32 12.02 11.99
N SER A 213 20.65 11.90 12.12
CA SER A 213 21.61 12.78 11.45
C SER A 213 21.70 12.59 9.93
N GLU A 214 21.15 11.49 9.38
CA GLU A 214 21.14 11.18 7.96
C GLU A 214 19.88 11.73 7.25
N ALA A 215 18.94 12.32 8.01
CA ALA A 215 17.66 12.77 7.47
C ALA A 215 17.79 13.71 6.27
N ASP A 216 18.70 14.70 6.35
CA ASP A 216 18.90 15.66 5.25
C ASP A 216 19.52 15.00 4.02
N GLU A 217 20.40 14.01 4.20
CA GLU A 217 20.96 13.24 3.09
C GLU A 217 19.90 12.35 2.44
N VAL A 218 19.03 11.69 3.23
CA VAL A 218 17.92 10.89 2.71
C VAL A 218 16.96 11.75 1.90
N LYS A 219 16.61 12.95 2.40
CA LYS A 219 15.77 13.91 1.67
C LYS A 219 16.44 14.41 0.38
N ALA A 220 17.74 14.72 0.43
CA ALA A 220 18.47 15.16 -0.76
C ALA A 220 18.47 14.07 -1.86
N ARG A 221 18.69 12.81 -1.49
CA ARG A 221 18.60 11.67 -2.43
C ARG A 221 17.18 11.51 -3.00
N ALA A 222 16.14 11.66 -2.17
CA ALA A 222 14.76 11.59 -2.63
C ALA A 222 14.44 12.70 -3.63
N LEU A 223 14.87 13.94 -3.37
CA LEU A 223 14.64 15.08 -4.27
C LEU A 223 15.45 14.99 -5.56
N ALA A 224 16.56 14.27 -5.56
CA ALA A 224 17.38 14.03 -6.75
C ALA A 224 16.88 12.85 -7.61
N SER A 225 15.90 12.07 -7.13
CA SER A 225 15.34 10.93 -7.86
C SER A 225 14.22 11.37 -8.79
N GLU A 226 14.14 10.73 -9.98
CA GLU A 226 13.09 10.96 -10.99
C GLU A 226 12.08 9.78 -10.97
N ILE A 227 11.35 9.62 -9.85
CA ILE A 227 10.37 8.55 -9.70
C ILE A 227 9.01 9.04 -10.20
N SER A 228 8.53 8.46 -11.31
CA SER A 228 7.27 8.84 -11.97
C SER A 228 6.38 7.65 -12.36
N ASP A 229 6.94 6.44 -12.38
CA ASP A 229 6.25 5.26 -12.89
C ASP A 229 5.23 4.65 -11.92
N PRO A 230 5.51 4.47 -10.61
CA PRO A 230 4.64 3.75 -9.67
C PRO A 230 3.18 4.25 -9.63
N PRO A 231 2.88 5.56 -9.77
CA PRO A 231 1.50 6.04 -9.82
C PRO A 231 0.64 5.49 -10.97
N ALA A 232 1.26 4.89 -11.99
CA ALA A 232 0.51 4.20 -13.05
C ALA A 232 -0.34 3.04 -12.50
N ILE A 233 0.09 2.40 -11.40
CA ILE A 233 -0.68 1.36 -10.69
C ILE A 233 -2.01 1.93 -10.19
N LEU A 234 -1.98 3.09 -9.53
CA LEU A 234 -3.18 3.74 -8.99
C LEU A 234 -4.14 4.10 -10.13
N ARG A 235 -3.62 4.71 -11.20
CA ARG A 235 -4.42 5.06 -12.37
C ARG A 235 -4.99 3.84 -13.08
N ALA A 236 -4.23 2.76 -13.21
CA ALA A 236 -4.70 1.49 -13.78
C ALA A 236 -5.80 0.87 -12.93
N PHE A 237 -5.64 0.89 -11.60
CA PHE A 237 -6.66 0.43 -10.66
C PHE A 237 -7.96 1.22 -10.82
N VAL A 238 -7.90 2.55 -10.84
CA VAL A 238 -9.08 3.43 -11.05
C VAL A 238 -9.74 3.15 -12.39
N ARG A 239 -8.97 3.06 -13.49
CA ARG A 239 -9.53 2.74 -14.81
C ARG A 239 -10.26 1.40 -14.85
N ARG A 240 -9.73 0.41 -14.14
CA ARG A 240 -10.27 -0.95 -14.17
C ARG A 240 -11.49 -1.12 -13.29
N TYR A 241 -11.49 -0.51 -12.09
CA TYR A 241 -12.47 -0.78 -11.05
C TYR A 241 -13.38 0.40 -10.74
N GLY A 242 -13.06 1.61 -11.20
CA GLY A 242 -13.92 2.78 -11.04
C GLY A 242 -15.29 2.53 -11.67
N ARG A 243 -16.30 2.25 -10.83
CA ARG A 243 -17.66 1.96 -11.30
C ARG A 243 -18.40 3.27 -11.51
N ASN A 244 -18.82 3.56 -12.74
CA ASN A 244 -19.78 4.61 -12.98
C ASN A 244 -21.15 4.14 -12.47
N ARG A 245 -21.86 4.98 -11.70
CA ARG A 245 -23.29 4.81 -11.44
C ARG A 245 -24.04 4.95 -12.77
N VAL A 246 -24.10 3.89 -13.55
CA VAL A 246 -24.98 3.85 -14.72
C VAL A 246 -26.34 3.37 -14.23
N GLY A 247 -27.28 4.34 -14.05
CA GLY A 247 -28.70 4.06 -14.18
C GLY A 247 -29.38 3.37 -12.99
N ALA A 248 -29.52 4.06 -11.87
CA ALA A 248 -30.66 3.86 -11.00
C ALA A 248 -31.71 4.99 -11.31
N SER A 249 -32.17 5.02 -12.57
CA SER A 249 -33.36 5.81 -12.92
C SER A 249 -34.17 5.04 -13.96
N ALA A 250 -35.38 4.71 -13.57
CA ALA A 250 -36.50 4.20 -14.34
C ALA A 250 -36.85 2.72 -14.10
N GLY A 251 -37.85 2.52 -13.24
CA GLY A 251 -38.62 1.34 -13.10
C GLY A 251 -39.57 1.48 -11.93
#